data_81bd21e6e96c49fe70015331e272607c
#
_entry.id   81bd21e6e96c49fe70015331e272607c
#
_cell.length_a   1.000
_cell.length_b   1.000
_cell.length_c   1.000
_cell.angle_alpha   90.00
_cell.angle_beta   90.00
_cell.angle_gamma   90.00
#
_symmetry.space_group_name_H-M   'P 1'
#
loop_
_entity.id
_entity.type
_entity.pdbx_description
1 polymer ?
#
loop_
_entity_poly.entity_id
_entity_poly.type
_entity_poly.pdbx_seq_one_letter_code
_entity_poly.pdbx_strand_id
1 'polypeptide(L)'
;MAKDKQFVTEITPQGEDFSRWYIDVIKKADLMDYSPVRGCIVFKPDGFEIWEHIQEEMNRRFKETGHRNAYFPLFIPESFFQKEKEHVEGFNPELPWVTEAGGDKLEERLAIRPTSETMIGHMYSKWIQSYRDLPVLINQWANVVRWEKRTLPFLRTSEFLWQEGHTAHENEEEAREETMRMLEVYRDFVEGYLAIPVITGQKTPSERFAGAVDTFSIEAMMKDGRAVQAGTSHYLGTKFAVAFDIQYLSRENNLEYVHTTSWGTSTRMIGSMIMVHGDDRGLALPPKVAPTQVIMIPIGPPKTREAVVARTDELFKELKSAGVRVRVDDRTDVTPGWKFNEYEMRGVPVRLELGPRDMENGVCVLVSRISGEKKVVQQDRLIEEVKEMLEQVHQEMYERALKFREEHFYSADTMDELKNEMEEKRGFALAGWCGDDACEAKVKEETGATSRNIPFEPAETKSTCICCGKPAQHTVVFAKAY
;
A
#
# COMPACT_ATOMS: atom_id res chain seq x y z
N MET A 1 -21.60 38.36 -13.18
CA MET A 1 -20.89 37.09 -13.35
C MET A 1 -19.49 37.26 -12.78
N ALA A 2 -19.29 36.81 -11.54
CA ALA A 2 -17.96 36.74 -10.95
C ALA A 2 -17.18 35.68 -11.74
N LYS A 3 -16.08 36.04 -12.36
CA LYS A 3 -15.12 35.07 -12.87
C LYS A 3 -14.64 34.28 -11.67
N ASP A 4 -15.04 33.04 -11.59
CA ASP A 4 -14.36 32.05 -10.75
C ASP A 4 -12.88 32.18 -11.12
N LYS A 5 -12.10 32.68 -10.17
CA LYS A 5 -10.65 32.65 -10.26
C LYS A 5 -10.33 31.15 -10.10
N GLN A 6 -10.19 30.47 -11.21
CA GLN A 6 -9.60 29.17 -11.28
C GLN A 6 -8.21 29.31 -10.65
N PHE A 7 -8.08 28.87 -9.42
CA PHE A 7 -6.76 28.75 -8.80
C PHE A 7 -5.98 27.81 -9.67
N VAL A 8 -4.89 28.30 -10.24
CA VAL A 8 -4.02 27.52 -11.11
C VAL A 8 -3.48 26.38 -10.30
N THR A 9 -4.13 25.25 -10.40
CA THR A 9 -3.55 23.99 -10.02
C THR A 9 -2.43 23.75 -11.01
N GLU A 10 -1.19 23.81 -10.56
CA GLU A 10 -0.02 23.51 -11.39
C GLU A 10 0.11 21.98 -11.61
N ILE A 11 -1.01 21.28 -11.63
CA ILE A 11 -1.12 19.83 -11.87
C ILE A 11 -2.05 19.58 -13.05
N THR A 12 -1.74 18.55 -13.81
CA THR A 12 -2.57 18.07 -14.90
C THR A 12 -3.89 17.49 -14.33
N PRO A 13 -5.07 17.79 -14.91
CA PRO A 13 -6.33 17.17 -14.46
C PRO A 13 -6.34 15.66 -14.64
N GLN A 14 -6.97 14.93 -13.71
CA GLN A 14 -7.08 13.45 -13.76
C GLN A 14 -7.72 12.96 -15.07
N GLY A 15 -8.75 13.66 -15.54
CA GLY A 15 -9.48 13.31 -16.76
C GLY A 15 -8.69 13.58 -18.06
N GLU A 16 -7.64 14.39 -18.02
CA GLU A 16 -6.77 14.66 -19.17
C GLU A 16 -5.65 13.62 -19.29
N ASP A 17 -4.87 13.43 -18.21
CA ASP A 17 -3.80 12.45 -18.13
C ASP A 17 -3.58 12.02 -16.68
N PHE A 18 -4.14 10.87 -16.30
CA PHE A 18 -4.04 10.34 -14.95
C PHE A 18 -2.60 10.02 -14.51
N SER A 19 -1.78 9.53 -15.43
CA SER A 19 -0.37 9.24 -15.13
C SER A 19 0.43 10.49 -14.87
N ARG A 20 0.19 11.55 -15.66
CA ARG A 20 0.81 12.85 -15.47
C ARG A 20 0.33 13.52 -14.20
N TRP A 21 -0.99 13.52 -13.96
CA TRP A 21 -1.59 13.99 -12.72
C TRP A 21 -0.89 13.37 -11.48
N TYR A 22 -0.71 12.06 -11.49
CA TYR A 22 -0.07 11.36 -10.37
C TYR A 22 1.34 11.90 -10.09
N ILE A 23 2.16 12.06 -11.12
CA ILE A 23 3.52 12.60 -10.99
C ILE A 23 3.50 14.05 -10.51
N ASP A 24 2.60 14.86 -11.07
CA ASP A 24 2.49 16.28 -10.71
C ASP A 24 2.08 16.42 -9.23
N VAL A 25 1.11 15.63 -8.76
CA VAL A 25 0.63 15.65 -7.37
C VAL A 25 1.73 15.29 -6.38
N ILE A 26 2.44 14.18 -6.59
CA ILE A 26 3.47 13.72 -5.64
C ILE A 26 4.66 14.69 -5.55
N LYS A 27 4.98 15.39 -6.64
CA LYS A 27 6.01 16.43 -6.67
C LYS A 27 5.56 17.71 -5.99
N LYS A 28 4.34 18.19 -6.33
CA LYS A 28 3.80 19.43 -5.77
C LYS A 28 3.47 19.31 -4.29
N ALA A 29 3.04 18.14 -3.85
CA ALA A 29 2.84 17.85 -2.44
C ALA A 29 4.14 17.61 -1.66
N ASP A 30 5.28 17.63 -2.34
CA ASP A 30 6.61 17.54 -1.74
C ASP A 30 6.90 16.20 -1.07
N LEU A 31 6.35 15.09 -1.62
CA LEU A 31 6.51 13.76 -1.03
C LEU A 31 7.82 13.08 -1.41
N MET A 32 8.35 13.36 -2.60
CA MET A 32 9.55 12.72 -3.10
C MET A 32 10.29 13.56 -4.15
N ASP A 33 11.52 13.14 -4.47
CA ASP A 33 12.26 13.62 -5.63
C ASP A 33 13.00 12.46 -6.31
N TYR A 34 13.42 12.66 -7.55
CA TYR A 34 14.22 11.67 -8.27
C TYR A 34 15.68 11.68 -7.80
N SER A 35 16.23 10.50 -7.56
CA SER A 35 17.65 10.36 -7.31
C SER A 35 18.45 10.33 -8.62
N PRO A 36 19.77 10.51 -8.56
CA PRO A 36 20.63 10.29 -9.72
C PRO A 36 20.64 8.84 -10.22
N VAL A 37 20.23 7.89 -9.37
CA VAL A 37 20.16 6.47 -9.72
C VAL A 37 18.80 6.17 -10.36
N ARG A 38 18.82 5.71 -11.59
CA ARG A 38 17.60 5.44 -12.35
C ARG A 38 16.69 4.45 -11.62
N GLY A 39 15.41 4.84 -11.49
CA GLY A 39 14.39 4.02 -10.85
C GLY A 39 14.38 4.06 -9.32
N CYS A 40 15.32 4.79 -8.70
CA CYS A 40 15.34 5.05 -7.27
C CYS A 40 14.82 6.46 -6.98
N ILE A 41 14.05 6.62 -5.92
CA ILE A 41 13.50 7.91 -5.49
C ILE A 41 14.03 8.28 -4.12
N VAL A 42 14.07 9.59 -3.85
CA VAL A 42 14.30 10.13 -2.52
C VAL A 42 12.94 10.41 -1.88
N PHE A 43 12.66 9.81 -0.74
CA PHE A 43 11.51 10.18 0.07
C PHE A 43 11.81 11.48 0.79
N LYS A 44 10.99 12.50 0.59
CA LYS A 44 11.08 13.75 1.34
C LYS A 44 10.40 13.59 2.71
N PRO A 45 10.63 14.49 3.68
CA PRO A 45 10.14 14.31 5.04
C PRO A 45 8.67 13.93 5.16
N ASP A 46 7.74 14.67 4.53
CA ASP A 46 6.31 14.37 4.62
C ASP A 46 5.98 13.01 3.95
N GLY A 47 6.66 12.65 2.85
CA GLY A 47 6.51 11.35 2.20
C GLY A 47 7.04 10.18 3.04
N PHE A 48 8.15 10.41 3.77
CA PHE A 48 8.71 9.41 4.66
C PHE A 48 7.90 9.27 5.96
N GLU A 49 7.36 10.36 6.50
CA GLU A 49 6.47 10.35 7.68
C GLU A 49 5.18 9.55 7.43
N ILE A 50 4.64 9.57 6.18
CA ILE A 50 3.55 8.68 5.78
C ILE A 50 3.99 7.21 5.92
N TRP A 51 5.20 6.87 5.47
CA TRP A 51 5.73 5.51 5.62
C TRP A 51 5.95 5.11 7.07
N GLU A 52 6.46 6.01 7.91
CA GLU A 52 6.63 5.77 9.35
C GLU A 52 5.30 5.46 10.03
N HIS A 53 4.22 6.19 9.72
CA HIS A 53 2.88 5.89 10.24
C HIS A 53 2.34 4.54 9.78
N ILE A 54 2.54 4.18 8.50
CA ILE A 54 2.22 2.85 7.97
C ILE A 54 3.00 1.78 8.73
N GLN A 55 4.30 1.99 8.91
CA GLN A 55 5.20 1.08 9.59
C GLN A 55 4.80 0.90 11.07
N GLU A 56 4.50 1.98 11.77
CA GLU A 56 4.10 1.95 13.19
C GLU A 56 2.84 1.12 13.40
N GLU A 57 1.76 1.40 12.64
CA GLU A 57 0.49 0.70 12.79
C GLU A 57 0.58 -0.78 12.36
N MET A 58 1.25 -1.07 11.25
CA MET A 58 1.45 -2.46 10.84
C MET A 58 2.32 -3.24 11.83
N ASN A 59 3.40 -2.62 12.33
CA ASN A 59 4.28 -3.23 13.31
C ASN A 59 3.54 -3.54 14.63
N ARG A 60 2.61 -2.66 15.04
CA ARG A 60 1.72 -2.92 16.18
C ARG A 60 0.89 -4.19 15.95
N ARG A 61 0.24 -4.31 14.79
CA ARG A 61 -0.58 -5.48 14.40
C ARG A 61 0.23 -6.77 14.35
N PHE A 62 1.44 -6.73 13.78
CA PHE A 62 2.33 -7.91 13.75
C PHE A 62 2.73 -8.36 15.15
N LYS A 63 3.02 -7.44 16.06
CA LYS A 63 3.32 -7.79 17.45
C LYS A 63 2.13 -8.38 18.19
N GLU A 64 0.91 -7.92 17.91
CA GLU A 64 -0.31 -8.47 18.47
C GLU A 64 -0.56 -9.93 18.02
N THR A 65 -0.12 -10.31 16.83
CA THR A 65 -0.15 -11.68 16.31
C THR A 65 1.07 -12.52 16.74
N GLY A 66 1.94 -11.99 17.62
CA GLY A 66 3.09 -12.71 18.17
C GLY A 66 4.39 -12.60 17.38
N HIS A 67 4.39 -11.86 16.27
CA HIS A 67 5.58 -11.71 15.42
C HIS A 67 6.63 -10.80 16.06
N ARG A 68 7.88 -11.10 15.76
CA ARG A 68 9.04 -10.31 16.20
C ARG A 68 9.83 -9.81 15.00
N ASN A 69 10.36 -8.59 15.10
CA ASN A 69 11.24 -8.06 14.07
C ASN A 69 12.63 -8.65 14.18
N ALA A 70 13.19 -9.01 13.03
CA ALA A 70 14.60 -9.35 12.86
C ALA A 70 15.18 -8.55 11.69
N TYR A 71 16.49 -8.62 11.50
CA TYR A 71 17.18 -8.00 10.38
C TYR A 71 18.18 -8.97 9.78
N PHE A 72 18.11 -9.15 8.46
CA PHE A 72 19.01 -9.99 7.68
C PHE A 72 19.87 -9.12 6.77
N PRO A 73 21.09 -9.57 6.42
CA PRO A 73 22.03 -8.80 5.60
C PRO A 73 21.47 -8.43 4.22
N LEU A 74 21.91 -7.26 3.71
CA LEU A 74 21.59 -6.76 2.38
C LEU A 74 22.13 -7.66 1.26
N PHE A 75 23.33 -8.23 1.48
CA PHE A 75 24.05 -9.01 0.47
C PHE A 75 23.74 -10.50 0.60
N ILE A 76 23.47 -11.13 -0.53
CA ILE A 76 23.20 -12.57 -0.63
C ILE A 76 24.25 -13.21 -1.56
N PRO A 77 24.97 -14.24 -1.11
CA PRO A 77 25.91 -14.96 -1.95
C PRO A 77 25.25 -15.59 -3.18
N GLU A 78 25.88 -15.55 -4.34
CA GLU A 78 25.38 -16.13 -5.60
C GLU A 78 25.02 -17.62 -5.47
N SER A 79 25.79 -18.37 -4.68
CA SER A 79 25.56 -19.78 -4.42
C SER A 79 24.19 -20.08 -3.82
N PHE A 80 23.59 -19.13 -3.08
CA PHE A 80 22.26 -19.31 -2.50
C PHE A 80 21.17 -19.30 -3.57
N PHE A 81 21.30 -18.45 -4.59
CA PHE A 81 20.36 -18.43 -5.73
C PHE A 81 20.49 -19.68 -6.61
N GLN A 82 21.68 -20.29 -6.68
CA GLN A 82 21.87 -21.55 -7.41
C GLN A 82 21.09 -22.68 -6.73
N LYS A 83 21.16 -22.79 -5.40
CA LYS A 83 20.36 -23.77 -4.61
C LYS A 83 18.86 -23.55 -4.83
N GLU A 84 18.40 -22.31 -4.86
CA GLU A 84 16.98 -22.01 -5.09
C GLU A 84 16.53 -22.41 -6.50
N LYS A 85 17.33 -22.13 -7.54
CA LYS A 85 17.03 -22.51 -8.93
C LYS A 85 16.87 -24.01 -9.14
N GLU A 86 17.58 -24.83 -8.38
CA GLU A 86 17.49 -26.30 -8.46
C GLU A 86 16.16 -26.82 -7.88
N HIS A 87 15.51 -26.07 -7.00
CA HIS A 87 14.33 -26.50 -6.26
C HIS A 87 13.08 -25.65 -6.48
N VAL A 88 13.23 -24.41 -7.00
CA VAL A 88 12.15 -23.42 -7.19
C VAL A 88 12.13 -22.94 -8.63
N GLU A 89 11.14 -23.38 -9.39
CA GLU A 89 10.93 -22.92 -10.76
C GLU A 89 10.44 -21.45 -10.79
N GLY A 90 10.99 -20.66 -11.69
CA GLY A 90 10.41 -19.36 -12.09
C GLY A 90 10.98 -18.12 -11.42
N PHE A 91 11.82 -18.21 -10.38
CA PHE A 91 12.44 -17.05 -9.79
C PHE A 91 13.75 -16.67 -10.51
N ASN A 92 13.69 -15.64 -11.34
CA ASN A 92 14.89 -15.13 -12.04
C ASN A 92 14.85 -13.58 -12.07
N PRO A 93 14.99 -12.91 -10.92
CA PRO A 93 15.01 -11.45 -10.89
C PRO A 93 16.26 -10.89 -11.56
N GLU A 94 16.12 -9.78 -12.29
CA GLU A 94 17.27 -8.99 -12.74
C GLU A 94 17.90 -8.36 -11.49
N LEU A 95 19.10 -8.84 -11.10
CA LEU A 95 19.75 -8.47 -9.84
C LEU A 95 20.94 -7.54 -10.08
N PRO A 96 21.14 -6.52 -9.25
CA PRO A 96 22.44 -5.86 -9.13
C PRO A 96 23.43 -6.78 -8.42
N TRP A 97 24.64 -6.86 -8.96
CA TRP A 97 25.72 -7.69 -8.43
C TRP A 97 26.89 -6.85 -7.95
N VAL A 98 27.36 -7.13 -6.74
CA VAL A 98 28.62 -6.63 -6.23
C VAL A 98 29.71 -7.64 -6.55
N THR A 99 30.68 -7.20 -7.34
CA THR A 99 31.78 -8.03 -7.85
C THR A 99 33.12 -7.65 -7.25
N GLU A 100 33.22 -6.45 -6.66
CA GLU A 100 34.43 -5.89 -6.06
C GLU A 100 34.09 -5.19 -4.74
N ALA A 101 34.94 -5.32 -3.75
CA ALA A 101 34.86 -4.61 -2.48
C ALA A 101 36.26 -4.37 -1.90
N GLY A 102 36.47 -3.19 -1.27
CA GLY A 102 37.76 -2.85 -0.70
C GLY A 102 38.92 -2.69 -1.72
N GLY A 103 38.61 -2.63 -3.02
CA GLY A 103 39.59 -2.55 -4.10
C GLY A 103 39.93 -3.92 -4.72
N ASP A 104 39.43 -5.01 -4.14
CA ASP A 104 39.70 -6.38 -4.61
C ASP A 104 38.43 -7.01 -5.22
N LYS A 105 38.64 -7.93 -6.18
CA LYS A 105 37.56 -8.78 -6.68
C LYS A 105 37.15 -9.77 -5.61
N LEU A 106 35.83 -9.93 -5.46
CA LEU A 106 35.27 -10.95 -4.58
C LEU A 106 35.46 -12.34 -5.21
N GLU A 107 35.74 -13.34 -4.37
CA GLU A 107 35.81 -14.75 -4.79
C GLU A 107 34.43 -15.24 -5.30
N GLU A 108 33.36 -14.78 -4.66
CA GLU A 108 31.99 -15.04 -5.04
C GLU A 108 31.23 -13.71 -5.17
N ARG A 109 30.41 -13.56 -6.21
CA ARG A 109 29.54 -12.37 -6.38
C ARG A 109 28.47 -12.34 -5.31
N LEU A 110 28.14 -11.12 -4.87
CA LEU A 110 27.05 -10.87 -3.93
C LEU A 110 25.91 -10.14 -4.65
N ALA A 111 24.71 -10.68 -4.57
CA ALA A 111 23.53 -9.95 -5.02
C ALA A 111 23.06 -8.96 -3.94
N ILE A 112 22.54 -7.83 -4.36
CA ILE A 112 21.70 -7.01 -3.49
C ILE A 112 20.33 -7.69 -3.42
N ARG A 113 19.83 -7.94 -2.22
CA ARG A 113 18.60 -8.74 -1.99
C ARG A 113 17.40 -8.22 -2.76
N PRO A 114 16.70 -9.06 -3.56
CA PRO A 114 15.39 -8.78 -4.15
C PRO A 114 14.26 -9.18 -3.21
N THR A 115 14.54 -10.07 -2.27
CA THR A 115 13.76 -10.65 -1.19
C THR A 115 14.70 -11.49 -0.33
N SER A 116 14.31 -11.96 0.81
CA SER A 116 15.23 -12.58 1.78
C SER A 116 15.01 -14.07 2.04
N GLU A 117 14.13 -14.76 1.29
CA GLU A 117 13.81 -16.19 1.50
C GLU A 117 15.07 -17.07 1.58
N THR A 118 16.02 -16.85 0.68
CA THR A 118 17.25 -17.66 0.60
C THR A 118 18.12 -17.48 1.86
N MET A 119 18.32 -16.23 2.28
CA MET A 119 19.12 -15.93 3.49
C MET A 119 18.40 -16.43 4.74
N ILE A 120 17.11 -16.22 4.83
CA ILE A 120 16.28 -16.65 5.96
C ILE A 120 16.22 -18.17 6.03
N GLY A 121 16.04 -18.85 4.91
CA GLY A 121 16.06 -20.31 4.83
C GLY A 121 17.36 -20.90 5.36
N HIS A 122 18.51 -20.34 4.94
CA HIS A 122 19.82 -20.73 5.46
C HIS A 122 19.96 -20.51 6.97
N MET A 123 19.39 -19.44 7.51
CA MET A 123 19.46 -19.20 8.95
C MET A 123 18.49 -20.10 9.72
N TYR A 124 17.31 -20.39 9.18
CA TYR A 124 16.33 -21.28 9.79
C TYR A 124 16.87 -22.72 9.90
N SER A 125 17.64 -23.21 8.92
CA SER A 125 18.27 -24.52 9.02
C SER A 125 19.24 -24.65 10.20
N LYS A 126 19.73 -23.52 10.74
CA LYS A 126 20.59 -23.48 11.93
C LYS A 126 19.80 -23.27 13.23
N TRP A 127 18.72 -22.50 13.16
CA TRP A 127 17.95 -22.10 14.35
C TRP A 127 16.91 -23.13 14.75
N ILE A 128 16.34 -23.85 13.76
CA ILE A 128 15.29 -24.84 13.99
C ILE A 128 15.93 -26.21 14.05
N GLN A 129 15.87 -26.84 15.22
CA GLN A 129 16.41 -28.17 15.47
C GLN A 129 15.37 -29.14 16.02
N SER A 130 14.35 -28.63 16.71
CA SER A 130 13.29 -29.44 17.30
C SER A 130 11.93 -28.75 17.24
N TYR A 131 10.86 -29.48 17.43
CA TYR A 131 9.50 -28.95 17.52
C TYR A 131 9.34 -27.82 18.56
N ARG A 132 10.26 -27.68 19.52
CA ARG A 132 10.24 -26.66 20.56
C ARG A 132 10.69 -25.29 20.02
N ASP A 133 11.34 -25.27 18.87
CA ASP A 133 11.79 -24.05 18.21
C ASP A 133 10.69 -23.46 17.30
N LEU A 134 9.56 -24.17 17.16
CA LEU A 134 8.43 -23.81 16.32
C LEU A 134 7.22 -23.33 17.15
N PRO A 135 6.38 -22.41 16.61
CA PRO A 135 6.59 -21.73 15.34
C PRO A 135 7.65 -20.61 15.41
N VAL A 136 8.34 -20.37 14.30
CA VAL A 136 9.17 -19.18 14.12
C VAL A 136 8.33 -18.12 13.43
N LEU A 137 8.15 -16.95 14.07
CA LEU A 137 7.30 -15.87 13.60
C LEU A 137 8.13 -14.58 13.48
N ILE A 138 8.67 -14.31 12.30
CA ILE A 138 9.59 -13.18 12.07
C ILE A 138 9.06 -12.26 10.98
N ASN A 139 9.22 -10.96 11.22
CA ASN A 139 9.05 -9.88 10.27
C ASN A 139 10.35 -9.10 10.11
N GLN A 140 10.63 -8.61 8.92
CA GLN A 140 11.74 -7.71 8.62
C GLN A 140 11.23 -6.44 7.94
N TRP A 141 11.63 -5.28 8.46
CA TRP A 141 11.53 -4.00 7.79
C TRP A 141 12.86 -3.70 7.08
N ALA A 142 12.82 -3.52 5.77
CA ALA A 142 14.03 -3.42 4.98
C ALA A 142 13.79 -2.72 3.64
N ASN A 143 14.88 -2.43 2.93
CA ASN A 143 14.85 -2.15 1.50
C ASN A 143 15.16 -3.42 0.72
N VAL A 144 14.70 -3.46 -0.53
CA VAL A 144 15.08 -4.46 -1.54
C VAL A 144 15.29 -3.78 -2.88
N VAL A 145 16.02 -4.45 -3.77
CA VAL A 145 16.29 -3.94 -5.10
C VAL A 145 15.87 -4.96 -6.15
N ARG A 146 14.97 -4.54 -7.04
CA ARG A 146 14.56 -5.28 -8.24
C ARG A 146 14.78 -4.37 -9.43
N TRP A 147 15.68 -4.75 -10.34
CA TRP A 147 16.08 -3.87 -11.43
C TRP A 147 14.97 -3.75 -12.47
N GLU A 148 14.17 -2.70 -12.35
CA GLU A 148 12.98 -2.47 -13.15
C GLU A 148 13.27 -1.65 -14.40
N LYS A 149 12.77 -2.10 -15.57
CA LYS A 149 12.91 -1.38 -16.83
C LYS A 149 12.00 -0.17 -16.94
N ARG A 150 10.80 -0.25 -16.35
CA ARG A 150 9.81 0.82 -16.30
C ARG A 150 9.47 1.09 -14.84
N THR A 151 9.65 2.33 -14.43
CA THR A 151 9.46 2.74 -13.04
C THR A 151 8.35 3.78 -12.93
N LEU A 152 7.62 3.71 -11.81
CA LEU A 152 6.62 4.68 -11.42
C LEU A 152 6.78 4.93 -9.90
N PRO A 153 7.04 6.17 -9.45
CA PRO A 153 7.30 6.45 -8.05
C PRO A 153 6.28 5.81 -7.11
N PHE A 154 6.75 5.30 -5.97
CA PHE A 154 6.03 4.51 -4.97
C PHE A 154 5.46 3.17 -5.48
N LEU A 155 4.87 3.10 -6.66
CA LEU A 155 4.18 1.91 -7.17
C LEU A 155 5.14 0.86 -7.71
N ARG A 156 6.18 1.29 -8.44
CA ARG A 156 7.15 0.42 -9.07
C ARG A 156 8.49 1.13 -9.20
N THR A 157 9.36 0.96 -8.23
CA THR A 157 10.71 1.52 -8.21
C THR A 157 11.74 0.41 -8.18
N SER A 158 12.98 0.70 -8.61
CA SER A 158 14.06 -0.28 -8.58
C SER A 158 14.47 -0.60 -7.16
N GLU A 159 14.58 0.40 -6.30
CA GLU A 159 14.70 0.24 -4.85
C GLU A 159 13.41 0.68 -4.18
N PHE A 160 12.95 -0.07 -3.21
CA PHE A 160 11.78 0.28 -2.40
C PHE A 160 11.90 -0.22 -0.97
N LEU A 161 11.21 0.46 -0.08
CA LEU A 161 11.04 0.04 1.30
C LEU A 161 9.84 -0.91 1.38
N TRP A 162 9.98 -1.92 2.20
CA TRP A 162 8.93 -2.90 2.39
C TRP A 162 9.01 -3.57 3.77
N GLN A 163 8.06 -4.39 3.99
CA GLN A 163 8.03 -5.37 5.05
C GLN A 163 7.91 -6.75 4.40
N GLU A 164 8.66 -7.70 4.91
CA GLU A 164 8.56 -9.11 4.57
C GLU A 164 8.48 -9.94 5.85
N GLY A 165 7.44 -10.76 5.94
CA GLY A 165 7.29 -11.73 7.00
C GLY A 165 7.67 -13.12 6.52
N HIS A 166 8.31 -13.88 7.39
CA HIS A 166 8.72 -15.24 7.10
C HIS A 166 8.49 -16.09 8.35
N THR A 167 7.71 -17.14 8.20
CA THR A 167 7.37 -18.02 9.33
C THR A 167 7.67 -19.48 9.02
N ALA A 168 7.88 -20.26 10.06
CA ALA A 168 8.07 -21.70 9.96
C ALA A 168 7.21 -22.41 11.03
N HIS A 169 6.54 -23.46 10.62
CA HIS A 169 5.53 -24.19 11.41
C HIS A 169 5.77 -25.69 11.40
N GLU A 170 5.25 -26.36 12.42
CA GLU A 170 5.36 -27.81 12.58
C GLU A 170 4.59 -28.55 11.47
N ASN A 171 3.45 -28.01 11.03
CA ASN A 171 2.57 -28.69 10.07
C ASN A 171 1.91 -27.74 9.07
N GLU A 172 1.23 -28.32 8.09
CA GLU A 172 0.52 -27.60 7.04
C GLU A 172 -0.64 -26.74 7.57
N GLU A 173 -1.40 -27.26 8.52
CA GLU A 173 -2.58 -26.59 9.07
C GLU A 173 -2.20 -25.26 9.72
N GLU A 174 -1.20 -25.27 10.60
CA GLU A 174 -0.67 -24.06 11.24
C GLU A 174 -0.14 -23.04 10.23
N ALA A 175 0.60 -23.51 9.22
CA ALA A 175 1.14 -22.62 8.18
C ALA A 175 0.04 -22.01 7.32
N ARG A 176 -1.00 -22.75 6.98
CA ARG A 176 -2.16 -22.23 6.25
C ARG A 176 -2.97 -21.22 7.08
N GLU A 177 -3.20 -21.51 8.34
CA GLU A 177 -3.85 -20.59 9.27
C GLU A 177 -3.06 -19.27 9.36
N GLU A 178 -1.74 -19.34 9.48
CA GLU A 178 -0.87 -18.17 9.50
C GLU A 178 -0.94 -17.38 8.20
N THR A 179 -0.93 -18.06 7.06
CA THR A 179 -1.06 -17.42 5.74
C THR A 179 -2.34 -16.59 5.64
N MET A 180 -3.46 -17.15 6.09
CA MET A 180 -4.75 -16.47 6.08
C MET A 180 -4.82 -15.36 7.12
N ARG A 181 -4.30 -15.56 8.32
CA ARG A 181 -4.21 -14.55 9.37
C ARG A 181 -3.49 -13.28 8.88
N MET A 182 -2.37 -13.45 8.19
CA MET A 182 -1.60 -12.31 7.70
C MET A 182 -2.27 -11.60 6.51
N LEU A 183 -2.99 -12.33 5.69
CA LEU A 183 -3.84 -11.72 4.66
C LEU A 183 -4.94 -10.83 5.28
N GLU A 184 -5.60 -11.31 6.33
CA GLU A 184 -6.60 -10.55 7.08
C GLU A 184 -6.00 -9.30 7.74
N VAL A 185 -4.81 -9.41 8.33
CA VAL A 185 -4.08 -8.25 8.90
C VAL A 185 -3.86 -7.18 7.82
N TYR A 186 -3.49 -7.58 6.61
CA TYR A 186 -3.32 -6.65 5.51
C TYR A 186 -4.64 -6.02 5.04
N ARG A 187 -5.69 -6.82 4.89
CA ARG A 187 -7.03 -6.31 4.55
C ARG A 187 -7.48 -5.26 5.56
N ASP A 188 -7.49 -5.63 6.83
CA ASP A 188 -7.96 -4.76 7.92
C ASP A 188 -7.12 -3.50 8.07
N PHE A 189 -5.82 -3.57 7.75
CA PHE A 189 -4.95 -2.40 7.69
C PHE A 189 -5.32 -1.50 6.52
N VAL A 190 -5.40 -2.04 5.31
CA VAL A 190 -5.63 -1.24 4.09
C VAL A 190 -7.02 -0.62 4.10
N GLU A 191 -8.04 -1.36 4.53
CA GLU A 191 -9.40 -0.83 4.63
C GLU A 191 -9.57 0.13 5.83
N GLY A 192 -9.12 -0.28 7.01
CA GLY A 192 -9.38 0.47 8.25
C GLY A 192 -8.41 1.62 8.53
N TYR A 193 -7.19 1.60 7.96
CA TYR A 193 -6.19 2.64 8.20
C TYR A 193 -5.94 3.53 6.99
N LEU A 194 -5.90 2.96 5.78
CA LEU A 194 -5.72 3.69 4.53
C LEU A 194 -7.05 4.04 3.84
N ALA A 195 -8.20 3.59 4.37
CA ALA A 195 -9.53 3.80 3.80
C ALA A 195 -9.65 3.31 2.34
N ILE A 196 -8.97 2.22 1.97
CA ILE A 196 -8.97 1.65 0.62
C ILE A 196 -9.70 0.31 0.62
N PRO A 197 -10.88 0.20 0.01
CA PRO A 197 -11.60 -1.07 -0.11
C PRO A 197 -10.86 -2.03 -1.05
N VAL A 198 -10.68 -3.28 -0.63
CA VAL A 198 -9.94 -4.30 -1.39
C VAL A 198 -10.79 -5.54 -1.66
N ILE A 199 -10.34 -6.36 -2.62
CA ILE A 199 -10.89 -7.68 -2.90
C ILE A 199 -9.84 -8.71 -2.51
N THR A 200 -10.21 -9.61 -1.60
CA THR A 200 -9.37 -10.71 -1.15
C THR A 200 -9.65 -11.96 -1.96
N GLY A 201 -8.62 -12.72 -2.27
CA GLY A 201 -8.77 -13.97 -3.00
C GLY A 201 -7.45 -14.70 -3.26
N GLN A 202 -7.57 -15.88 -3.85
CA GLN A 202 -6.46 -16.74 -4.22
C GLN A 202 -5.97 -16.40 -5.63
N LYS A 203 -4.66 -16.34 -5.85
CA LYS A 203 -4.05 -16.20 -7.17
C LYS A 203 -4.24 -17.46 -8.01
N THR A 204 -4.41 -17.28 -9.30
CA THR A 204 -4.31 -18.39 -10.27
C THR A 204 -2.89 -18.98 -10.27
N PRO A 205 -2.70 -20.22 -10.71
CA PRO A 205 -1.38 -20.84 -10.78
C PRO A 205 -0.34 -20.01 -11.54
N SER A 206 -0.75 -19.34 -12.63
CA SER A 206 0.15 -18.50 -13.47
C SER A 206 0.59 -17.20 -12.78
N GLU A 207 -0.21 -16.65 -11.87
CA GLU A 207 0.07 -15.39 -11.15
C GLU A 207 0.56 -15.64 -9.71
N ARG A 208 0.77 -16.90 -9.35
CA ARG A 208 1.25 -17.32 -8.04
C ARG A 208 2.72 -16.93 -7.84
N PHE A 209 3.10 -16.63 -6.60
CA PHE A 209 4.50 -16.41 -6.25
C PHE A 209 5.34 -17.65 -6.57
N ALA A 210 6.49 -17.47 -7.21
CA ALA A 210 7.38 -18.56 -7.57
C ALA A 210 7.77 -19.38 -6.34
N GLY A 211 7.56 -20.70 -6.42
CA GLY A 211 7.81 -21.63 -5.32
C GLY A 211 6.68 -21.77 -4.31
N ALA A 212 5.68 -20.90 -4.29
CA ALA A 212 4.54 -21.06 -3.41
C ALA A 212 3.63 -22.24 -3.84
N VAL A 213 3.00 -22.88 -2.87
CA VAL A 213 1.88 -23.80 -3.08
C VAL A 213 0.63 -23.01 -3.39
N ASP A 214 0.35 -22.01 -2.55
CA ASP A 214 -0.76 -21.08 -2.73
C ASP A 214 -0.30 -19.65 -2.46
N THR A 215 -0.89 -18.71 -3.20
CA THR A 215 -0.70 -17.27 -3.01
C THR A 215 -2.06 -16.61 -2.89
N PHE A 216 -2.19 -15.76 -1.89
CA PHE A 216 -3.38 -14.95 -1.67
C PHE A 216 -3.02 -13.47 -1.77
N SER A 217 -3.96 -12.66 -2.26
CA SER A 217 -3.75 -11.23 -2.45
C SER A 217 -4.93 -10.40 -2.00
N ILE A 218 -4.62 -9.13 -1.72
CA ILE A 218 -5.60 -8.06 -1.61
C ILE A 218 -5.41 -7.13 -2.80
N GLU A 219 -6.46 -6.90 -3.57
CA GLU A 219 -6.45 -6.12 -4.82
C GLU A 219 -7.25 -4.84 -4.65
N ALA A 220 -6.63 -3.70 -4.89
CA ALA A 220 -7.26 -2.38 -4.83
C ALA A 220 -7.51 -1.83 -6.23
N MET A 221 -8.61 -1.08 -6.41
CA MET A 221 -8.95 -0.39 -7.65
C MET A 221 -8.52 1.07 -7.58
N MET A 222 -7.73 1.51 -8.55
CA MET A 222 -7.34 2.91 -8.72
C MET A 222 -8.41 3.68 -9.48
N LYS A 223 -8.41 5.03 -9.39
CA LYS A 223 -9.42 5.87 -10.07
C LYS A 223 -9.40 5.80 -11.60
N ASP A 224 -8.34 5.29 -12.20
CA ASP A 224 -8.31 5.00 -13.64
C ASP A 224 -8.80 3.59 -13.99
N GLY A 225 -9.36 2.87 -13.02
CA GLY A 225 -9.90 1.52 -13.16
C GLY A 225 -8.84 0.41 -13.16
N ARG A 226 -7.55 0.71 -13.01
CA ARG A 226 -6.51 -0.30 -12.93
C ARG A 226 -6.40 -0.90 -11.53
N ALA A 227 -5.92 -2.14 -11.51
CA ALA A 227 -5.65 -2.85 -10.27
C ALA A 227 -4.25 -2.58 -9.73
N VAL A 228 -4.15 -2.53 -8.41
CA VAL A 228 -2.90 -2.61 -7.68
C VAL A 228 -2.99 -3.71 -6.64
N GLN A 229 -2.03 -4.63 -6.68
CA GLN A 229 -1.84 -5.62 -5.62
C GLN A 229 -1.25 -4.90 -4.40
N ALA A 230 -2.06 -4.75 -3.34
CA ALA A 230 -1.69 -3.99 -2.15
C ALA A 230 -0.93 -4.83 -1.11
N GLY A 231 -1.07 -6.15 -1.17
CA GLY A 231 -0.36 -7.08 -0.29
C GLY A 231 -0.58 -8.52 -0.72
N THR A 232 0.35 -9.41 -0.34
CA THR A 232 0.27 -10.84 -0.61
C THR A 232 0.67 -11.65 0.60
N SER A 233 0.08 -12.84 0.71
CA SER A 233 0.45 -13.85 1.69
C SER A 233 0.56 -15.20 0.98
N HIS A 234 1.64 -15.94 1.26
CA HIS A 234 2.01 -17.15 0.55
C HIS A 234 2.16 -18.33 1.50
N TYR A 235 1.48 -19.41 1.18
CA TYR A 235 1.81 -20.72 1.72
C TYR A 235 2.87 -21.36 0.83
N LEU A 236 4.07 -21.58 1.36
CA LEU A 236 5.22 -22.08 0.61
C LEU A 236 5.34 -23.62 0.70
N GLY A 237 4.55 -24.26 1.58
CA GLY A 237 4.67 -25.69 1.87
C GLY A 237 6.05 -26.03 2.44
N THR A 238 6.61 -27.14 1.98
CA THR A 238 7.94 -27.62 2.38
C THR A 238 9.03 -27.36 1.33
N LYS A 239 8.71 -26.72 0.20
CA LYS A 239 9.66 -26.56 -0.93
C LYS A 239 10.93 -25.81 -0.53
N PHE A 240 10.81 -24.68 0.13
CA PHE A 240 11.95 -23.93 0.64
C PHE A 240 12.66 -24.68 1.79
N ALA A 241 11.92 -25.39 2.61
CA ALA A 241 12.50 -26.21 3.68
C ALA A 241 13.39 -27.32 3.11
N VAL A 242 12.97 -27.97 2.03
CA VAL A 242 13.77 -28.98 1.34
C VAL A 242 15.00 -28.33 0.68
N ALA A 243 14.86 -27.19 -0.01
CA ALA A 243 15.94 -26.51 -0.69
C ALA A 243 17.07 -26.07 0.27
N PHE A 244 16.72 -25.66 1.49
CA PHE A 244 17.66 -25.15 2.50
C PHE A 244 17.90 -26.11 3.66
N ASP A 245 17.37 -27.34 3.57
CA ASP A 245 17.49 -28.39 4.59
C ASP A 245 17.03 -27.93 5.99
N ILE A 246 15.82 -27.34 6.04
CA ILE A 246 15.23 -26.85 7.29
C ILE A 246 14.41 -27.99 7.91
N GLN A 247 15.06 -28.80 8.72
CA GLN A 247 14.46 -29.95 9.41
C GLN A 247 14.40 -29.73 10.91
N TYR A 248 13.44 -30.37 11.54
CA TYR A 248 13.30 -30.40 12.99
C TYR A 248 13.03 -31.82 13.48
N LEU A 249 13.42 -32.11 14.71
CA LEU A 249 13.08 -33.34 15.37
C LEU A 249 11.65 -33.22 15.93
N SER A 250 10.73 -34.04 15.43
CA SER A 250 9.32 -34.05 15.83
C SER A 250 9.14 -34.66 17.22
N ARG A 251 7.91 -34.63 17.76
CA ARG A 251 7.55 -35.21 19.06
C ARG A 251 7.74 -36.75 19.09
N GLU A 252 7.65 -37.35 17.91
CA GLU A 252 7.82 -38.80 17.67
C GLU A 252 9.29 -39.18 17.39
N ASN A 253 10.23 -38.23 17.53
CA ASN A 253 11.66 -38.38 17.21
C ASN A 253 11.96 -38.69 15.73
N ASN A 254 11.12 -38.22 14.83
CA ASN A 254 11.37 -38.22 13.38
C ASN A 254 11.95 -36.89 12.92
N LEU A 255 12.83 -36.91 11.92
CA LEU A 255 13.24 -35.69 11.22
C LEU A 255 12.18 -35.33 10.17
N GLU A 256 11.64 -34.13 10.25
CA GLU A 256 10.59 -33.64 9.40
C GLU A 256 10.94 -32.25 8.88
N TYR A 257 10.48 -31.92 7.67
CA TYR A 257 10.65 -30.59 7.12
C TYR A 257 9.57 -29.64 7.63
N VAL A 258 9.95 -28.41 7.97
CA VAL A 258 9.00 -27.38 8.38
C VAL A 258 8.12 -26.95 7.21
N HIS A 259 6.92 -26.48 7.52
CA HIS A 259 6.04 -25.76 6.60
C HIS A 259 6.28 -24.27 6.75
N THR A 260 6.52 -23.58 5.63
CA THR A 260 6.88 -22.16 5.66
C THR A 260 5.83 -21.27 5.02
N THR A 261 5.77 -20.02 5.47
CA THR A 261 5.00 -18.96 4.85
C THR A 261 5.85 -17.74 4.61
N SER A 262 5.47 -16.94 3.63
CA SER A 262 5.97 -15.56 3.49
C SER A 262 4.84 -14.60 3.14
N TRP A 263 4.96 -13.36 3.56
CA TRP A 263 3.97 -12.33 3.31
C TRP A 263 4.62 -10.96 3.28
N GLY A 264 4.12 -10.06 2.41
CA GLY A 264 4.80 -8.78 2.18
C GLY A 264 3.90 -7.69 1.63
N THR A 265 4.27 -6.48 1.99
CA THR A 265 3.77 -5.25 1.41
C THR A 265 4.84 -4.16 1.43
N SER A 266 4.68 -3.12 0.61
CA SER A 266 5.71 -2.12 0.36
C SER A 266 5.16 -0.69 0.35
N THR A 267 6.04 0.26 0.12
CA THR A 267 5.69 1.66 -0.17
C THR A 267 4.75 1.84 -1.36
N ARG A 268 4.43 0.76 -2.10
CA ARG A 268 3.34 0.74 -3.09
C ARG A 268 2.00 1.18 -2.48
N MET A 269 1.76 0.93 -1.19
CA MET A 269 0.57 1.40 -0.48
C MET A 269 0.42 2.92 -0.53
N ILE A 270 1.53 3.68 -0.49
CA ILE A 270 1.51 5.15 -0.61
C ILE A 270 0.99 5.55 -1.99
N GLY A 271 1.53 4.93 -3.04
CA GLY A 271 1.07 5.18 -4.40
C GLY A 271 -0.41 4.83 -4.60
N SER A 272 -0.84 3.69 -4.09
CA SER A 272 -2.25 3.25 -4.13
C SER A 272 -3.16 4.25 -3.41
N MET A 273 -2.79 4.70 -2.23
CA MET A 273 -3.54 5.69 -1.45
C MET A 273 -3.70 7.01 -2.22
N ILE A 274 -2.65 7.48 -2.86
CA ILE A 274 -2.69 8.69 -3.68
C ILE A 274 -3.64 8.51 -4.87
N MET A 275 -3.56 7.38 -5.57
CA MET A 275 -4.40 7.10 -6.74
C MET A 275 -5.87 6.84 -6.39
N VAL A 276 -6.15 6.34 -5.19
CA VAL A 276 -7.53 6.09 -4.73
C VAL A 276 -8.18 7.37 -4.20
N HIS A 277 -7.47 8.22 -3.49
CA HIS A 277 -8.08 9.32 -2.77
C HIS A 277 -7.84 10.69 -3.40
N GLY A 278 -6.68 10.92 -4.00
CA GLY A 278 -6.31 12.21 -4.61
C GLY A 278 -7.31 12.69 -5.66
N ASP A 279 -7.38 13.99 -5.86
CA ASP A 279 -8.27 14.65 -6.82
C ASP A 279 -7.54 15.78 -7.59
N ASP A 280 -8.28 16.55 -8.39
CA ASP A 280 -7.70 17.66 -9.15
C ASP A 280 -7.26 18.87 -8.29
N ARG A 281 -7.48 18.80 -6.97
CA ARG A 281 -6.94 19.75 -5.99
C ARG A 281 -5.63 19.26 -5.35
N GLY A 282 -5.22 18.02 -5.60
CA GLY A 282 -3.99 17.41 -5.11
C GLY A 282 -4.20 16.15 -4.28
N LEU A 283 -3.37 15.94 -3.25
CA LEU A 283 -3.51 14.85 -2.31
C LEU A 283 -4.81 14.93 -1.51
N ALA A 284 -5.31 13.77 -1.13
CA ALA A 284 -6.26 13.60 -0.04
C ALA A 284 -5.75 12.46 0.84
N LEU A 285 -5.31 12.79 2.05
CA LEU A 285 -4.71 11.81 2.94
C LEU A 285 -5.73 11.34 3.99
N PRO A 286 -5.90 10.01 4.17
CA PRO A 286 -6.67 9.51 5.29
C PRO A 286 -6.11 10.05 6.61
N PRO A 287 -6.95 10.56 7.51
CA PRO A 287 -6.49 11.19 8.76
C PRO A 287 -5.55 10.32 9.58
N LYS A 288 -5.75 9.00 9.57
CA LYS A 288 -4.94 8.07 10.36
C LYS A 288 -3.46 8.05 9.92
N VAL A 289 -3.19 8.25 8.63
CA VAL A 289 -1.84 8.20 8.07
C VAL A 289 -1.24 9.58 7.77
N ALA A 290 -2.05 10.65 7.75
CA ALA A 290 -1.60 11.99 7.40
C ALA A 290 -0.54 12.53 8.36
N PRO A 291 0.63 13.02 7.90
CA PRO A 291 1.65 13.66 8.76
C PRO A 291 1.10 14.87 9.53
N THR A 292 0.22 15.61 8.91
CA THR A 292 -0.52 16.71 9.51
C THR A 292 -2.01 16.41 9.39
N GLN A 293 -2.69 16.21 10.51
CA GLN A 293 -4.14 16.00 10.53
C GLN A 293 -4.91 17.32 10.47
N VAL A 294 -4.38 18.33 11.15
CA VAL A 294 -4.98 19.66 11.22
C VAL A 294 -3.94 20.73 10.94
N ILE A 295 -4.20 21.58 9.97
CA ILE A 295 -3.45 22.81 9.77
C ILE A 295 -4.22 24.00 10.33
N MET A 296 -3.61 24.77 11.21
CA MET A 296 -4.19 25.96 11.80
C MET A 296 -3.67 27.20 11.09
N ILE A 297 -4.58 28.04 10.61
CA ILE A 297 -4.26 29.24 9.86
C ILE A 297 -4.87 30.46 10.55
N PRO A 298 -4.07 31.24 11.28
CA PRO A 298 -4.51 32.51 11.85
C PRO A 298 -4.74 33.53 10.73
N ILE A 299 -5.93 34.17 10.74
CA ILE A 299 -6.37 35.14 9.73
C ILE A 299 -6.63 36.46 10.40
N GLY A 300 -6.15 37.56 9.82
CA GLY A 300 -6.49 38.89 10.32
C GLY A 300 -5.54 39.99 9.86
N PRO A 301 -5.99 41.24 10.00
CA PRO A 301 -5.17 42.37 9.70
C PRO A 301 -4.03 42.55 10.72
N PRO A 302 -2.96 43.29 10.39
CA PRO A 302 -1.80 43.46 11.28
C PRO A 302 -2.14 43.89 12.71
N LYS A 303 -3.18 44.68 12.90
CA LYS A 303 -3.58 45.23 14.22
C LYS A 303 -4.07 44.18 15.22
N THR A 304 -4.68 43.08 14.74
CA THR A 304 -5.24 42.01 15.58
C THR A 304 -4.44 40.73 15.51
N ARG A 305 -3.44 40.69 14.62
CA ARG A 305 -2.72 39.47 14.30
C ARG A 305 -2.00 38.85 15.50
N GLU A 306 -1.33 39.65 16.31
CA GLU A 306 -0.60 39.17 17.49
C GLU A 306 -1.52 38.40 18.44
N ALA A 307 -2.71 38.96 18.73
CA ALA A 307 -3.70 38.31 19.61
C ALA A 307 -4.26 37.02 18.98
N VAL A 308 -4.53 37.01 17.66
CA VAL A 308 -5.01 35.80 16.97
C VAL A 308 -3.96 34.72 16.95
N VAL A 309 -2.69 35.04 16.69
CA VAL A 309 -1.57 34.07 16.71
C VAL A 309 -1.42 33.51 18.13
N ALA A 310 -1.40 34.36 19.17
CA ALA A 310 -1.29 33.92 20.56
C ALA A 310 -2.40 32.92 20.91
N ARG A 311 -3.66 33.21 20.52
CA ARG A 311 -4.78 32.27 20.77
C ARG A 311 -4.64 30.98 19.94
N THR A 312 -4.16 31.09 18.69
CA THR A 312 -3.88 29.92 17.85
C THR A 312 -2.84 29.00 18.53
N ASP A 313 -1.80 29.57 19.13
CA ASP A 313 -0.74 28.83 19.84
C ASP A 313 -1.28 28.12 21.10
N GLU A 314 -2.25 28.71 21.80
CA GLU A 314 -2.93 28.03 22.92
C GLU A 314 -3.70 26.82 22.43
N LEU A 315 -4.57 26.99 21.41
CA LEU A 315 -5.35 25.92 20.81
C LEU A 315 -4.46 24.84 20.18
N PHE A 316 -3.34 25.21 19.58
CA PHE A 316 -2.34 24.27 19.08
C PHE A 316 -1.81 23.36 20.20
N LYS A 317 -1.45 23.93 21.36
CA LYS A 317 -0.97 23.15 22.52
C LYS A 317 -2.03 22.19 23.03
N GLU A 318 -3.30 22.62 23.08
CA GLU A 318 -4.43 21.80 23.48
C GLU A 318 -4.61 20.59 22.53
N LEU A 319 -4.68 20.82 21.22
CA LEU A 319 -4.82 19.76 20.22
C LEU A 319 -3.62 18.79 20.22
N LYS A 320 -2.40 19.33 20.30
CA LYS A 320 -1.18 18.52 20.38
C LYS A 320 -1.15 17.63 21.61
N SER A 321 -1.56 18.17 22.77
CA SER A 321 -1.64 17.41 24.03
C SER A 321 -2.72 16.32 23.98
N ALA A 322 -3.75 16.50 23.16
CA ALA A 322 -4.80 15.52 22.90
C ALA A 322 -4.41 14.44 21.87
N GLY A 323 -3.15 14.45 21.39
CA GLY A 323 -2.60 13.49 20.44
C GLY A 323 -2.92 13.77 18.97
N VAL A 324 -3.40 14.98 18.62
CA VAL A 324 -3.65 15.39 17.25
C VAL A 324 -2.34 15.85 16.61
N ARG A 325 -2.01 15.36 15.41
CA ARG A 325 -0.88 15.85 14.61
C ARG A 325 -1.28 17.17 13.95
N VAL A 326 -0.90 18.27 14.60
CA VAL A 326 -1.30 19.63 14.24
C VAL A 326 -0.09 20.48 13.91
N ARG A 327 -0.21 21.35 12.89
CA ARG A 327 0.77 22.37 12.53
C ARG A 327 0.09 23.74 12.46
N VAL A 328 0.87 24.82 12.62
CA VAL A 328 0.41 26.21 12.47
C VAL A 328 1.15 26.83 11.29
N ASP A 329 0.41 27.56 10.45
CA ASP A 329 1.00 28.43 9.43
C ASP A 329 0.67 29.90 9.71
N ASP A 330 1.58 30.54 10.37
CA ASP A 330 1.52 31.98 10.71
C ASP A 330 2.30 32.87 9.75
N ARG A 331 2.80 32.36 8.61
CA ARG A 331 3.51 33.16 7.59
C ARG A 331 2.72 34.41 7.21
N THR A 332 3.44 35.51 6.95
CA THR A 332 2.85 36.82 6.63
C THR A 332 3.09 37.27 5.19
N ASP A 333 4.00 36.61 4.50
CA ASP A 333 4.41 36.88 3.12
C ASP A 333 3.46 36.29 2.07
N VAL A 334 2.53 35.42 2.50
CA VAL A 334 1.50 34.81 1.64
C VAL A 334 0.10 35.04 2.18
N THR A 335 -0.89 35.09 1.27
CA THR A 335 -2.30 35.30 1.64
C THR A 335 -2.92 34.05 2.26
N PRO A 336 -3.99 34.18 3.08
CA PRO A 336 -4.72 33.02 3.59
C PRO A 336 -5.21 32.09 2.47
N GLY A 337 -5.72 32.62 1.36
CA GLY A 337 -6.16 31.83 0.21
C GLY A 337 -5.05 31.01 -0.43
N TRP A 338 -3.84 31.54 -0.47
CA TRP A 338 -2.68 30.79 -0.94
C TRP A 338 -2.35 29.61 -0.03
N LYS A 339 -2.37 29.83 1.29
CA LYS A 339 -2.17 28.78 2.29
C LYS A 339 -3.23 27.67 2.19
N PHE A 340 -4.50 28.08 1.98
CA PHE A 340 -5.59 27.11 1.82
C PHE A 340 -5.31 26.16 0.66
N ASN A 341 -4.91 26.68 -0.50
CA ASN A 341 -4.56 25.86 -1.66
C ASN A 341 -3.33 25.01 -1.43
N GLU A 342 -2.30 25.52 -0.77
CA GLU A 342 -1.10 24.75 -0.45
C GLU A 342 -1.43 23.51 0.39
N TYR A 343 -2.23 23.68 1.45
CA TYR A 343 -2.59 22.56 2.32
C TYR A 343 -3.67 21.66 1.73
N GLU A 344 -4.52 22.15 0.84
CA GLU A 344 -5.36 21.30 0.00
C GLU A 344 -4.52 20.43 -0.94
N MET A 345 -3.51 21.01 -1.61
CA MET A 345 -2.58 20.27 -2.46
C MET A 345 -1.80 19.20 -1.68
N ARG A 346 -1.37 19.51 -0.46
CA ARG A 346 -0.67 18.56 0.44
C ARG A 346 -1.60 17.53 1.08
N GLY A 347 -2.92 17.63 0.88
CA GLY A 347 -3.91 16.66 1.34
C GLY A 347 -4.16 16.66 2.83
N VAL A 348 -3.93 17.78 3.53
CA VAL A 348 -4.21 17.88 4.97
C VAL A 348 -5.71 17.72 5.23
N PRO A 349 -6.14 16.74 6.06
CA PRO A 349 -7.54 16.37 6.23
C PRO A 349 -8.45 17.49 6.70
N VAL A 350 -7.99 18.30 7.67
CA VAL A 350 -8.76 19.37 8.28
C VAL A 350 -7.96 20.65 8.34
N ARG A 351 -8.59 21.76 7.93
CA ARG A 351 -8.06 23.10 8.12
C ARG A 351 -8.86 23.80 9.23
N LEU A 352 -8.16 24.39 10.18
CA LEU A 352 -8.72 25.27 11.21
C LEU A 352 -8.41 26.72 10.85
N GLU A 353 -9.45 27.54 10.69
CA GLU A 353 -9.37 28.95 10.45
C GLU A 353 -9.73 29.71 11.74
N LEU A 354 -8.92 30.68 12.14
CA LEU A 354 -9.19 31.54 13.31
C LEU A 354 -8.96 33.01 12.92
N GLY A 355 -10.01 33.81 13.02
CA GLY A 355 -9.97 35.24 12.80
C GLY A 355 -10.30 36.03 14.08
N PRO A 356 -10.18 37.40 14.03
CA PRO A 356 -10.48 38.23 15.20
C PRO A 356 -11.92 38.08 15.71
N ARG A 357 -12.90 37.99 14.80
CA ARG A 357 -14.32 37.80 15.14
C ARG A 357 -14.58 36.43 15.75
N ASP A 358 -13.90 35.40 15.22
CA ASP A 358 -14.04 34.06 15.76
C ASP A 358 -13.48 33.98 17.18
N MET A 359 -12.33 34.62 17.41
CA MET A 359 -11.71 34.73 18.72
C MET A 359 -12.62 35.48 19.73
N GLU A 360 -13.20 36.62 19.31
CA GLU A 360 -14.12 37.40 20.14
C GLU A 360 -15.37 36.60 20.55
N ASN A 361 -15.88 35.76 19.66
CA ASN A 361 -17.05 34.92 19.88
C ASN A 361 -16.74 33.55 20.54
N GLY A 362 -15.46 33.26 20.82
CA GLY A 362 -15.03 31.97 21.39
C GLY A 362 -15.21 30.80 20.43
N VAL A 363 -15.23 31.02 19.12
CA VAL A 363 -15.40 30.01 18.08
C VAL A 363 -14.17 29.91 17.18
N CYS A 364 -14.10 28.87 16.35
CA CYS A 364 -13.22 28.74 15.19
C CYS A 364 -13.95 28.00 14.08
N VAL A 365 -13.36 27.96 12.87
CA VAL A 365 -13.95 27.30 11.71
C VAL A 365 -13.11 26.10 11.33
N LEU A 366 -13.70 24.93 11.31
CA LEU A 366 -13.11 23.71 10.76
C LEU A 366 -13.57 23.52 9.32
N VAL A 367 -12.68 23.09 8.44
CA VAL A 367 -12.96 22.86 7.01
C VAL A 367 -12.44 21.49 6.60
N SER A 368 -13.35 20.63 6.12
CA SER A 368 -13.00 19.30 5.61
C SER A 368 -12.32 19.40 4.23
N ARG A 369 -11.19 18.70 4.05
CA ARG A 369 -10.51 18.57 2.75
C ARG A 369 -11.38 17.84 1.72
N ILE A 370 -12.18 16.89 2.16
CA ILE A 370 -12.94 15.98 1.29
C ILE A 370 -14.24 16.62 0.83
N SER A 371 -15.12 16.99 1.76
CA SER A 371 -16.43 17.58 1.43
C SER A 371 -16.35 19.09 1.14
N GLY A 372 -15.33 19.77 1.65
CA GLY A 372 -15.27 21.24 1.65
C GLY A 372 -16.22 21.88 2.65
N GLU A 373 -16.89 21.07 3.48
CA GLU A 373 -17.80 21.56 4.52
C GLU A 373 -17.08 22.45 5.51
N LYS A 374 -17.75 23.57 5.89
CA LYS A 374 -17.29 24.47 6.94
C LYS A 374 -18.18 24.35 8.15
N LYS A 375 -17.58 23.97 9.27
CA LYS A 375 -18.25 23.85 10.57
C LYS A 375 -17.72 24.91 11.54
N VAL A 376 -18.59 25.78 12.06
CA VAL A 376 -18.24 26.70 13.15
C VAL A 376 -18.36 25.93 14.45
N VAL A 377 -17.29 25.90 15.23
CA VAL A 377 -17.22 25.13 16.47
C VAL A 377 -16.79 26.01 17.65
N GLN A 378 -17.29 25.69 18.85
CA GLN A 378 -16.87 26.36 20.06
C GLN A 378 -15.45 25.93 20.45
N GLN A 379 -14.61 26.87 20.86
CA GLN A 379 -13.23 26.61 21.20
C GLN A 379 -13.06 25.69 22.42
N ASP A 380 -14.00 25.71 23.37
CA ASP A 380 -14.00 24.83 24.54
C ASP A 380 -14.35 23.37 24.23
N ARG A 381 -14.90 23.09 23.02
CA ARG A 381 -15.18 21.77 22.50
C ARG A 381 -14.26 21.37 21.35
N LEU A 382 -13.21 22.15 21.07
CA LEU A 382 -12.39 22.01 19.88
C LEU A 382 -11.81 20.60 19.72
N ILE A 383 -11.32 20.00 20.79
CA ILE A 383 -10.68 18.67 20.74
C ILE A 383 -11.69 17.60 20.29
N GLU A 384 -12.90 17.64 20.84
CA GLU A 384 -13.98 16.72 20.50
C GLU A 384 -14.38 16.88 19.02
N GLU A 385 -14.66 18.12 18.61
CA GLU A 385 -15.09 18.48 17.27
C GLU A 385 -14.04 18.15 16.19
N VAL A 386 -12.75 18.33 16.49
CA VAL A 386 -11.67 17.94 15.60
C VAL A 386 -11.58 16.42 15.44
N LYS A 387 -11.66 15.66 16.53
CA LYS A 387 -11.62 14.19 16.49
C LYS A 387 -12.82 13.63 15.71
N GLU A 388 -14.00 14.17 15.93
CA GLU A 388 -15.22 13.80 15.22
C GLU A 388 -15.07 14.08 13.71
N MET A 389 -14.59 15.27 13.33
CA MET A 389 -14.40 15.62 11.92
C MET A 389 -13.32 14.75 11.25
N LEU A 390 -12.24 14.42 11.94
CA LEU A 390 -11.21 13.50 11.41
C LEU A 390 -11.79 12.11 11.15
N GLU A 391 -12.62 11.57 12.05
CA GLU A 391 -13.26 10.26 11.82
C GLU A 391 -14.29 10.34 10.69
N GLN A 392 -15.07 11.41 10.60
CA GLN A 392 -16.00 11.64 9.49
C GLN A 392 -15.28 11.73 8.16
N VAL A 393 -14.16 12.45 8.07
CA VAL A 393 -13.33 12.54 6.86
C VAL A 393 -12.82 11.14 6.47
N HIS A 394 -12.35 10.35 7.43
CA HIS A 394 -11.86 9.01 7.17
C HIS A 394 -12.95 8.09 6.60
N GLN A 395 -14.12 8.08 7.22
CA GLN A 395 -15.27 7.30 6.79
C GLN A 395 -15.76 7.73 5.40
N GLU A 396 -15.85 9.03 5.14
CA GLU A 396 -16.24 9.56 3.83
C GLU A 396 -15.26 9.16 2.72
N MET A 397 -13.97 9.13 3.01
CA MET A 397 -12.95 8.65 2.06
C MET A 397 -13.15 7.18 1.71
N TYR A 398 -13.40 6.33 2.70
CA TYR A 398 -13.68 4.91 2.48
C TYR A 398 -14.94 4.69 1.65
N GLU A 399 -16.03 5.36 2.00
CA GLU A 399 -17.31 5.25 1.30
C GLU A 399 -17.23 5.70 -0.16
N ARG A 400 -16.51 6.80 -0.44
CA ARG A 400 -16.27 7.26 -1.80
C ARG A 400 -15.46 6.26 -2.62
N ALA A 401 -14.43 5.67 -2.03
CA ALA A 401 -13.61 4.65 -2.70
C ALA A 401 -14.40 3.36 -2.93
N LEU A 402 -15.22 2.94 -1.96
CA LEU A 402 -16.09 1.77 -2.07
C LEU A 402 -17.12 1.96 -3.18
N LYS A 403 -17.82 3.10 -3.18
CA LYS A 403 -18.80 3.44 -4.21
C LYS A 403 -18.17 3.45 -5.60
N PHE A 404 -16.98 4.05 -5.75
CA PHE A 404 -16.25 4.04 -7.02
C PHE A 404 -15.95 2.61 -7.49
N ARG A 405 -15.46 1.74 -6.58
CA ARG A 405 -15.20 0.35 -6.90
C ARG A 405 -16.45 -0.38 -7.35
N GLU A 406 -17.58 -0.20 -6.66
CA GLU A 406 -18.85 -0.84 -6.99
C GLU A 406 -19.39 -0.39 -8.36
N GLU A 407 -19.28 0.90 -8.68
CA GLU A 407 -19.69 1.47 -9.97
C GLU A 407 -18.80 1.00 -11.15
N HIS A 408 -17.57 0.53 -10.87
CA HIS A 408 -16.60 0.07 -11.87
C HIS A 408 -16.29 -1.44 -11.73
N PHE A 409 -17.18 -2.18 -11.10
CA PHE A 409 -17.10 -3.63 -10.99
C PHE A 409 -18.16 -4.27 -11.88
N TYR A 410 -17.71 -4.95 -12.92
CA TYR A 410 -18.56 -5.45 -14.01
C TYR A 410 -18.65 -6.97 -13.98
N SER A 411 -19.60 -7.50 -14.71
CA SER A 411 -19.78 -8.91 -14.99
C SER A 411 -19.62 -9.13 -16.49
N ALA A 412 -18.82 -10.11 -16.90
CA ALA A 412 -18.61 -10.47 -18.29
C ALA A 412 -18.85 -11.98 -18.52
N ASP A 413 -19.70 -12.31 -19.47
CA ASP A 413 -20.00 -13.69 -19.87
C ASP A 413 -19.37 -14.06 -21.21
N THR A 414 -18.95 -13.07 -21.99
CA THR A 414 -18.27 -13.24 -23.28
C THR A 414 -16.96 -12.46 -23.35
N MET A 415 -16.04 -12.91 -24.21
CA MET A 415 -14.78 -12.23 -24.44
C MET A 415 -14.98 -10.79 -24.97
N ASP A 416 -15.99 -10.58 -25.81
CA ASP A 416 -16.32 -9.26 -26.37
C ASP A 416 -16.81 -8.31 -25.29
N GLU A 417 -17.63 -8.78 -24.34
CA GLU A 417 -18.02 -7.99 -23.16
C GLU A 417 -16.78 -7.63 -22.33
N LEU A 418 -15.91 -8.60 -22.04
CA LEU A 418 -14.70 -8.33 -21.27
C LEU A 418 -13.78 -7.31 -21.95
N LYS A 419 -13.62 -7.39 -23.30
CA LYS A 419 -12.88 -6.38 -24.07
C LYS A 419 -13.47 -4.99 -23.91
N ASN A 420 -14.78 -4.89 -24.08
CA ASN A 420 -15.49 -3.62 -23.94
C ASN A 420 -15.31 -3.02 -22.54
N GLU A 421 -15.44 -3.86 -21.48
CA GLU A 421 -15.21 -3.40 -20.10
C GLU A 421 -13.78 -2.89 -19.87
N MET A 422 -12.78 -3.57 -20.46
CA MET A 422 -11.37 -3.19 -20.31
C MET A 422 -10.95 -1.97 -21.13
N GLU A 423 -11.60 -1.69 -22.25
CA GLU A 423 -11.26 -0.60 -23.17
C GLU A 423 -12.03 0.69 -22.86
N GLU A 424 -13.34 0.58 -22.71
CA GLU A 424 -14.23 1.75 -22.59
C GLU A 424 -14.49 2.14 -21.14
N LYS A 425 -14.85 1.18 -20.28
CA LYS A 425 -15.32 1.48 -18.93
C LYS A 425 -14.19 1.49 -17.91
N ARG A 426 -13.15 0.69 -18.13
CA ARG A 426 -12.01 0.51 -17.24
C ARG A 426 -12.44 0.19 -15.80
N GLY A 427 -12.09 -0.97 -15.32
CA GLY A 427 -12.50 -1.42 -13.99
C GLY A 427 -12.14 -2.89 -13.78
N PHE A 428 -12.79 -3.49 -12.82
CA PHE A 428 -12.69 -4.91 -12.55
C PHE A 428 -13.84 -5.65 -13.23
N ALA A 429 -13.55 -6.81 -13.83
CA ALA A 429 -14.56 -7.65 -14.42
C ALA A 429 -14.53 -9.05 -13.84
N LEU A 430 -15.70 -9.54 -13.44
CA LEU A 430 -15.89 -10.91 -12.96
C LEU A 430 -16.23 -11.81 -14.14
N ALA A 431 -15.45 -12.87 -14.37
CA ALA A 431 -15.63 -13.78 -15.46
C ALA A 431 -15.32 -15.23 -15.08
N GLY A 432 -15.92 -16.19 -15.80
CA GLY A 432 -15.68 -17.61 -15.58
C GLY A 432 -14.38 -18.07 -16.21
N TRP A 433 -13.68 -18.96 -15.51
CA TRP A 433 -12.43 -19.59 -15.97
C TRP A 433 -12.43 -21.09 -15.70
N CYS A 434 -12.02 -21.89 -16.68
CA CYS A 434 -12.03 -23.35 -16.59
C CYS A 434 -10.82 -23.97 -15.89
N GLY A 435 -9.86 -23.15 -15.40
CA GLY A 435 -8.62 -23.64 -14.79
C GLY A 435 -7.47 -23.89 -15.78
N ASP A 436 -7.67 -23.66 -17.08
CA ASP A 436 -6.65 -23.87 -18.10
C ASP A 436 -5.81 -22.60 -18.33
N ASP A 437 -4.49 -22.68 -18.13
CA ASP A 437 -3.54 -21.56 -18.29
C ASP A 437 -3.59 -20.97 -19.71
N ALA A 438 -3.88 -21.79 -20.75
CA ALA A 438 -4.02 -21.29 -22.11
C ALA A 438 -5.23 -20.35 -22.27
N CYS A 439 -6.33 -20.59 -21.55
CA CYS A 439 -7.47 -19.69 -21.53
C CYS A 439 -7.14 -18.36 -20.82
N GLU A 440 -6.40 -18.42 -19.72
CA GLU A 440 -5.95 -17.22 -19.01
C GLU A 440 -4.97 -16.39 -19.86
N ALA A 441 -4.01 -17.04 -20.50
CA ALA A 441 -3.07 -16.38 -21.41
C ALA A 441 -3.80 -15.68 -22.58
N LYS A 442 -4.83 -16.31 -23.14
CA LYS A 442 -5.64 -15.73 -24.21
C LYS A 442 -6.42 -14.51 -23.75
N VAL A 443 -6.99 -14.53 -22.56
CA VAL A 443 -7.62 -13.33 -21.97
C VAL A 443 -6.63 -12.17 -21.92
N LYS A 444 -5.42 -12.40 -21.42
CA LYS A 444 -4.36 -11.40 -21.36
C LYS A 444 -3.94 -10.88 -22.74
N GLU A 445 -3.79 -11.76 -23.71
CA GLU A 445 -3.43 -11.39 -25.08
C GLU A 445 -4.48 -10.49 -25.73
N GLU A 446 -5.76 -10.85 -25.58
CA GLU A 446 -6.84 -10.17 -26.27
C GLU A 446 -7.33 -8.89 -25.58
N THR A 447 -7.15 -8.76 -24.26
CA THR A 447 -7.71 -7.63 -23.48
C THR A 447 -6.66 -6.77 -22.79
N GLY A 448 -5.45 -7.30 -22.61
CA GLY A 448 -4.42 -6.72 -21.75
C GLY A 448 -4.73 -6.81 -20.25
N ALA A 449 -5.84 -7.44 -19.86
CA ALA A 449 -6.17 -7.71 -18.47
C ALA A 449 -5.50 -9.00 -17.99
N THR A 450 -5.13 -9.04 -16.73
CA THR A 450 -4.63 -10.24 -16.05
C THR A 450 -5.63 -10.70 -15.01
N SER A 451 -5.59 -11.98 -14.65
CA SER A 451 -6.30 -12.48 -13.47
C SER A 451 -5.76 -11.77 -12.23
N ARG A 452 -6.65 -11.19 -11.43
CA ARG A 452 -6.23 -10.55 -10.18
C ARG A 452 -6.24 -11.55 -9.04
N ASN A 453 -7.39 -12.13 -8.81
CA ASN A 453 -7.57 -13.28 -7.92
C ASN A 453 -8.89 -14.00 -8.20
N ILE A 454 -9.03 -15.16 -7.59
CA ILE A 454 -10.28 -15.90 -7.41
C ILE A 454 -10.83 -15.41 -6.07
N PRO A 455 -11.84 -14.53 -6.03
CA PRO A 455 -12.33 -13.94 -4.80
C PRO A 455 -12.92 -15.00 -3.89
N PHE A 456 -12.75 -14.87 -2.57
CA PHE A 456 -13.35 -15.80 -1.60
C PHE A 456 -14.87 -15.72 -1.59
N GLU A 457 -15.38 -14.51 -1.78
CA GLU A 457 -16.82 -14.21 -1.82
C GLU A 457 -17.14 -13.47 -3.13
N PRO A 458 -17.28 -14.19 -4.26
CA PRO A 458 -17.65 -13.56 -5.51
C PRO A 458 -19.10 -13.05 -5.44
N ALA A 459 -19.36 -11.86 -6.01
CA ALA A 459 -20.72 -11.29 -6.08
C ALA A 459 -21.69 -12.19 -6.84
N GLU A 460 -21.18 -12.97 -7.78
CA GLU A 460 -21.90 -14.01 -8.53
C GLU A 460 -20.96 -15.13 -8.94
N THR A 461 -21.51 -16.31 -9.21
CA THR A 461 -20.74 -17.47 -9.72
C THR A 461 -20.94 -17.58 -11.23
N LYS A 462 -19.86 -17.73 -11.97
CA LYS A 462 -19.89 -17.94 -13.43
C LYS A 462 -19.87 -19.42 -13.75
N SER A 463 -20.75 -19.86 -14.64
CA SER A 463 -20.88 -21.27 -15.02
C SER A 463 -20.03 -21.67 -16.21
N THR A 464 -19.58 -20.71 -17.02
CA THR A 464 -18.94 -20.95 -18.31
C THR A 464 -17.62 -20.19 -18.42
N CYS A 465 -16.59 -20.83 -18.92
CA CYS A 465 -15.30 -20.20 -19.21
C CYS A 465 -15.45 -19.17 -20.31
N ILE A 466 -15.07 -17.93 -20.03
CA ILE A 466 -15.17 -16.79 -20.95
C ILE A 466 -14.38 -16.99 -22.25
N CYS A 467 -13.34 -17.84 -22.24
CA CYS A 467 -12.46 -18.09 -23.37
C CYS A 467 -12.91 -19.28 -24.24
N CYS A 468 -13.14 -20.44 -23.62
CA CYS A 468 -13.38 -21.69 -24.38
C CYS A 468 -14.81 -22.23 -24.31
N GLY A 469 -15.69 -21.62 -23.53
CA GLY A 469 -17.07 -22.04 -23.39
C GLY A 469 -17.29 -23.35 -22.59
N LYS A 470 -16.23 -23.97 -22.08
CA LYS A 470 -16.33 -25.14 -21.17
C LYS A 470 -16.88 -24.71 -19.81
N PRO A 471 -17.34 -25.66 -18.97
CA PRO A 471 -17.73 -25.34 -17.60
C PRO A 471 -16.61 -24.60 -16.86
N ALA A 472 -16.94 -23.51 -16.18
CA ALA A 472 -16.00 -22.79 -15.35
C ALA A 472 -15.75 -23.55 -14.04
N GLN A 473 -14.49 -23.66 -13.65
CA GLN A 473 -14.10 -24.17 -12.33
C GLN A 473 -14.01 -23.03 -11.29
N HIS A 474 -13.73 -21.83 -11.79
CA HIS A 474 -13.54 -20.64 -10.94
C HIS A 474 -14.23 -19.43 -11.55
N THR A 475 -14.66 -18.55 -10.67
CA THR A 475 -15.02 -17.17 -11.01
C THR A 475 -13.85 -16.29 -10.63
N VAL A 476 -13.33 -15.54 -11.60
CA VAL A 476 -12.06 -14.80 -11.48
C VAL A 476 -12.30 -13.31 -11.71
N VAL A 477 -11.60 -12.47 -10.95
CA VAL A 477 -11.55 -11.03 -11.21
C VAL A 477 -10.42 -10.74 -12.20
N PHE A 478 -10.76 -10.13 -13.31
CA PHE A 478 -9.80 -9.64 -14.32
C PHE A 478 -9.74 -8.12 -14.29
N ALA A 479 -8.54 -7.57 -14.47
CA ALA A 479 -8.32 -6.13 -14.61
C ALA A 479 -6.96 -5.84 -15.27
N LYS A 480 -6.85 -4.66 -15.90
CA LYS A 480 -5.53 -4.11 -16.22
C LYS A 480 -4.84 -3.69 -14.94
N ALA A 481 -3.53 -3.89 -14.81
CA ALA A 481 -2.77 -3.64 -13.60
C ALA A 481 -1.60 -2.68 -13.83
N TYR A 482 -1.11 -2.09 -12.74
CA TYR A 482 0.14 -1.32 -12.68
C TYR A 482 1.38 -2.19 -12.56
#